data_fb98c96dd881fff315aaa70898893552
#
_entry.id   fb98c96dd881fff315aaa70898893552
#
_cell.length_a   1.000
_cell.length_b   1.000
_cell.length_c   1.000
_cell.angle_alpha   90.00
_cell.angle_beta   90.00
_cell.angle_gamma   90.00
#
_symmetry.space_group_name_H-M   'P 1'
#
loop_
_entity.id
_entity.type
_entity.pdbx_description
1 polymer ?
#
loop_
_entity_poly.entity_id
_entity_poly.type
_entity_poly.pdbx_seq_one_letter_code
_entity_poly.pdbx_strand_id
1 'polypeptide(L)'
;MSDRDQPRRGPRRRTLAAPSQRTRSTDPARLAAYTVMRAVADGAYANLELPKELRAKQIRGRDAGFATELTYGATRLRGLYDPIIAAAAGRPLDQIDDNVLDTLRLGAHQLLGMRVAAHAAVDETVGLARMVNGAGASGFVNAVMRRISEKDLPTWVAQVVPTDEPIARLAVLHSHPEWIVRALRAALLGHGASTAETVDADLEALLVADNAPAKVSLVARPGLADVDELLRAGASRSALSPLGAVLDSGDPGGIAAVREGRAAVQDEGSQLLALAVSRAEVAPSGGGPEKWLDMCAGPGGKAALLATLAAPSGATLFANEISEHRAELVRQTLGGAIDAGIEVMVGTGDGREIGEEEPGAYDRVLVDAPCTGLGALRRRPEARWRRTTADLAELGGLQRALLVSAIEATRPGGVVAYATCSPHLGETRFVVGDVVKKRQDVTVLDARPLFTDAQGAPVPHLGEGPFVQLWPHVHGTDAMFLALLRKG
;
A
#
# COMPACT_ATOMS: atom_id res chain seq x y z
N MET A 1 33.39 62.55 -42.99
CA MET A 1 33.80 61.26 -43.62
C MET A 1 34.32 60.41 -42.51
N SER A 2 33.53 59.44 -42.10
CA SER A 2 33.97 58.37 -41.22
C SER A 2 32.98 57.25 -41.40
N ASP A 3 33.44 56.24 -42.09
CA ASP A 3 32.73 55.01 -42.42
C ASP A 3 32.75 54.11 -41.14
N ARG A 4 31.59 53.73 -40.62
CA ARG A 4 31.50 52.83 -39.46
C ARG A 4 31.36 51.38 -39.97
N ASP A 5 32.44 50.65 -39.82
CA ASP A 5 32.55 49.21 -40.07
C ASP A 5 31.59 48.48 -39.12
N GLN A 6 30.55 47.81 -39.68
CA GLN A 6 29.72 46.87 -38.96
C GLN A 6 30.32 45.47 -39.05
N PRO A 7 30.47 44.72 -37.96
CA PRO A 7 31.00 43.36 -38.03
C PRO A 7 30.00 42.43 -38.70
N ARG A 8 30.41 41.79 -39.79
CA ARG A 8 29.68 40.73 -40.51
C ARG A 8 29.44 39.56 -39.58
N ARG A 9 28.16 39.22 -39.27
CA ARG A 9 27.75 37.98 -38.58
C ARG A 9 28.16 36.80 -39.45
N GLY A 10 29.09 35.99 -38.95
CA GLY A 10 29.50 34.74 -39.58
C GLY A 10 28.33 33.71 -39.71
N PRO A 11 28.39 32.80 -40.67
CA PRO A 11 27.30 31.86 -40.90
C PRO A 11 27.08 30.95 -39.67
N ARG A 12 25.83 30.91 -39.18
CA ARG A 12 25.41 29.94 -38.14
C ARG A 12 25.78 28.54 -38.57
N ARG A 13 26.67 27.87 -37.85
CA ARG A 13 26.98 26.44 -38.08
C ARG A 13 25.66 25.65 -37.93
N ARG A 14 25.16 25.15 -39.06
CA ARG A 14 24.09 24.13 -39.07
C ARG A 14 24.67 22.84 -38.53
N THR A 15 24.01 22.25 -37.49
CA THR A 15 24.42 20.92 -37.01
C THR A 15 24.14 19.88 -38.07
N LEU A 16 25.14 19.06 -38.39
CA LEU A 16 25.06 17.99 -39.41
C LEU A 16 24.37 16.74 -38.88
N ALA A 17 23.93 16.72 -37.61
CA ALA A 17 23.22 15.59 -37.04
C ALA A 17 21.81 15.49 -37.61
N ALA A 18 21.44 14.28 -38.11
CA ALA A 18 20.09 13.98 -38.54
C ALA A 18 19.11 14.22 -37.37
N PRO A 19 17.84 14.59 -37.63
CA PRO A 19 16.84 14.80 -36.58
C PRO A 19 16.70 13.62 -35.60
N SER A 20 16.91 12.39 -36.07
CA SER A 20 16.95 11.15 -35.31
C SER A 20 18.15 11.02 -34.36
N GLN A 21 19.23 11.78 -34.58
CA GLN A 21 20.46 11.75 -33.78
C GLN A 21 20.53 12.89 -32.73
N ARG A 22 19.53 13.77 -32.68
CA ARG A 22 19.46 14.80 -31.66
C ARG A 22 18.95 14.15 -30.35
N THR A 23 19.85 13.78 -29.48
CA THR A 23 19.56 13.40 -28.09
C THR A 23 18.98 14.61 -27.38
N ARG A 24 17.65 14.75 -27.33
CA ARG A 24 16.99 15.56 -26.32
C ARG A 24 17.23 14.86 -25.00
N SER A 25 17.78 15.54 -24.03
CA SER A 25 17.83 15.09 -22.65
C SER A 25 16.38 14.88 -22.19
N THR A 26 16.00 13.64 -21.91
CA THR A 26 14.69 13.32 -21.34
C THR A 26 14.64 13.85 -19.91
N ASP A 27 13.48 14.35 -19.51
CA ASP A 27 13.21 14.78 -18.14
C ASP A 27 13.52 13.66 -17.14
N PRO A 28 14.42 13.90 -16.16
CA PRO A 28 14.82 12.88 -15.18
C PRO A 28 13.66 12.32 -14.37
N ALA A 29 12.63 13.13 -14.06
CA ALA A 29 11.47 12.70 -13.28
C ALA A 29 10.60 11.71 -14.06
N ARG A 30 10.40 11.93 -15.37
CA ARG A 30 9.68 11.01 -16.26
C ARG A 30 10.45 9.70 -16.47
N LEU A 31 11.77 9.81 -16.61
CA LEU A 31 12.61 8.62 -16.71
C LEU A 31 12.59 7.79 -15.42
N ALA A 32 12.61 8.44 -14.25
CA ALA A 32 12.49 7.76 -12.97
C ALA A 32 11.13 7.04 -12.86
N ALA A 33 10.02 7.71 -13.21
CA ALA A 33 8.70 7.10 -13.21
C ALA A 33 8.64 5.86 -14.14
N TYR A 34 9.19 5.96 -15.33
CA TYR A 34 9.27 4.82 -16.26
C TYR A 34 10.10 3.67 -15.68
N THR A 35 11.28 3.95 -15.15
CA THR A 35 12.15 2.93 -14.54
C THR A 35 11.42 2.19 -13.41
N VAL A 36 10.71 2.92 -12.54
CA VAL A 36 9.92 2.31 -11.47
C VAL A 36 8.77 1.48 -12.01
N MET A 37 8.01 1.95 -13.02
CA MET A 37 6.94 1.17 -13.63
C MET A 37 7.45 -0.15 -14.23
N ARG A 38 8.62 -0.15 -14.86
CA ARG A 38 9.25 -1.38 -15.37
C ARG A 38 9.65 -2.33 -14.25
N ALA A 39 10.28 -1.81 -13.18
CA ALA A 39 10.59 -2.62 -12.00
C ALA A 39 9.32 -3.21 -11.36
N VAL A 40 8.23 -2.42 -11.32
CA VAL A 40 6.92 -2.88 -10.86
C VAL A 40 6.36 -3.98 -11.76
N ALA A 41 6.48 -3.88 -13.06
CA ALA A 41 6.07 -4.95 -13.99
C ALA A 41 6.85 -6.24 -13.75
N ASP A 42 8.13 -6.14 -13.35
CA ASP A 42 9.02 -7.26 -13.01
C ASP A 42 8.86 -7.77 -11.57
N GLY A 43 7.86 -7.29 -10.82
CA GLY A 43 7.51 -7.80 -9.49
C GLY A 43 7.93 -6.92 -8.31
N ALA A 44 8.65 -5.80 -8.51
CA ALA A 44 9.01 -4.90 -7.43
C ALA A 44 7.79 -4.10 -6.89
N TYR A 45 7.91 -3.47 -5.73
CA TYR A 45 6.88 -2.61 -5.15
C TYR A 45 7.21 -1.14 -5.39
N ALA A 46 6.24 -0.37 -5.91
CA ALA A 46 6.42 1.04 -6.24
C ALA A 46 6.87 1.88 -5.04
N ASN A 47 6.32 1.61 -3.86
CA ASN A 47 6.66 2.31 -2.62
C ASN A 47 8.08 2.04 -2.11
N LEU A 48 8.75 0.97 -2.57
CA LEU A 48 10.13 0.67 -2.25
C LEU A 48 11.09 1.19 -3.34
N GLU A 49 10.71 1.03 -4.61
CA GLU A 49 11.58 1.38 -5.73
C GLU A 49 11.64 2.89 -6.00
N LEU A 50 10.50 3.59 -5.91
CA LEU A 50 10.48 5.02 -6.23
C LEU A 50 11.39 5.85 -5.32
N PRO A 51 11.41 5.70 -3.98
CA PRO A 51 12.36 6.41 -3.14
C PRO A 51 13.83 6.10 -3.44
N LYS A 52 14.16 4.86 -3.83
CA LYS A 52 15.52 4.47 -4.24
C LYS A 52 15.93 5.20 -5.51
N GLU A 53 15.05 5.17 -6.52
CA GLU A 53 15.29 5.80 -7.82
C GLU A 53 15.43 7.32 -7.70
N LEU A 54 14.56 7.98 -6.90
CA LEU A 54 14.64 9.42 -6.65
C LEU A 54 15.96 9.80 -5.98
N ARG A 55 16.41 9.02 -4.99
CA ARG A 55 17.70 9.25 -4.33
C ARG A 55 18.88 9.02 -5.27
N ALA A 56 18.87 7.93 -6.04
CA ALA A 56 19.94 7.60 -6.98
C ALA A 56 20.12 8.68 -8.05
N LYS A 57 19.03 9.27 -8.53
CA LYS A 57 19.04 10.35 -9.52
C LYS A 57 19.07 11.75 -8.91
N GLN A 58 19.14 11.88 -7.58
CA GLN A 58 19.14 13.16 -6.86
C GLN A 58 17.92 14.05 -7.18
N ILE A 59 16.77 13.45 -7.53
CA ILE A 59 15.52 14.14 -7.81
C ILE A 59 14.88 14.54 -6.47
N ARG A 60 14.56 15.84 -6.30
CA ARG A 60 14.07 16.41 -5.05
C ARG A 60 12.93 17.41 -5.29
N GLY A 61 12.24 17.79 -4.22
CA GLY A 61 11.24 18.85 -4.23
C GLY A 61 10.12 18.60 -5.24
N ARG A 62 9.83 19.61 -6.07
CA ARG A 62 8.74 19.55 -7.06
C ARG A 62 8.87 18.39 -8.04
N ASP A 63 10.07 18.10 -8.52
CA ASP A 63 10.30 17.05 -9.51
C ASP A 63 10.13 15.67 -8.90
N ALA A 64 10.48 15.49 -7.62
CA ALA A 64 10.18 14.25 -6.88
C ALA A 64 8.66 14.07 -6.71
N GLY A 65 7.93 15.13 -6.37
CA GLY A 65 6.47 15.12 -6.31
C GLY A 65 5.84 14.78 -7.66
N PHE A 66 6.37 15.35 -8.74
CA PHE A 66 5.91 15.05 -10.10
C PHE A 66 6.16 13.58 -10.49
N ALA A 67 7.36 13.05 -10.25
CA ALA A 67 7.68 11.65 -10.51
C ALA A 67 6.80 10.71 -9.68
N THR A 68 6.51 11.08 -8.43
CA THR A 68 5.64 10.32 -7.52
C THR A 68 4.22 10.26 -8.07
N GLU A 69 3.61 11.40 -8.39
CA GLU A 69 2.26 11.43 -8.95
C GLU A 69 2.20 10.70 -10.29
N LEU A 70 3.19 10.89 -11.15
CA LEU A 70 3.24 10.23 -12.44
C LEU A 70 3.32 8.69 -12.31
N THR A 71 4.13 8.18 -11.39
CA THR A 71 4.27 6.74 -11.14
C THR A 71 3.01 6.14 -10.56
N TYR A 72 2.54 6.69 -9.44
CA TYR A 72 1.39 6.15 -8.73
C TYR A 72 0.09 6.37 -9.48
N GLY A 73 -0.09 7.53 -10.10
CA GLY A 73 -1.29 7.86 -10.85
C GLY A 73 -1.44 7.02 -12.12
N ALA A 74 -0.37 6.84 -12.89
CA ALA A 74 -0.39 5.96 -14.07
C ALA A 74 -0.67 4.50 -13.69
N THR A 75 -0.08 4.00 -12.59
CA THR A 75 -0.33 2.64 -12.09
C THR A 75 -1.75 2.47 -11.57
N ARG A 76 -2.25 3.45 -10.82
CA ARG A 76 -3.59 3.47 -10.23
C ARG A 76 -4.68 3.47 -11.27
N LEU A 77 -4.55 4.33 -12.29
CA LEU A 77 -5.56 4.51 -13.33
C LEU A 77 -5.31 3.66 -14.59
N ARG A 78 -4.43 2.67 -14.51
CA ARG A 78 -4.11 1.75 -15.60
C ARG A 78 -5.37 1.16 -16.25
N GLY A 79 -6.34 0.68 -15.46
CA GLY A 79 -7.55 0.04 -15.97
C GLY A 79 -8.49 0.99 -16.73
N LEU A 80 -8.36 2.31 -16.53
CA LEU A 80 -9.06 3.32 -17.31
C LEU A 80 -8.24 3.75 -18.53
N TYR A 81 -6.91 3.87 -18.38
CA TYR A 81 -6.06 4.31 -19.49
C TYR A 81 -5.86 3.23 -20.55
N ASP A 82 -5.82 1.96 -20.17
CA ASP A 82 -5.64 0.85 -21.11
C ASP A 82 -6.72 0.81 -22.21
N PRO A 83 -8.03 0.87 -21.90
CA PRO A 83 -9.07 0.99 -22.95
C PRO A 83 -8.95 2.27 -23.80
N ILE A 84 -8.58 3.40 -23.21
CA ILE A 84 -8.34 4.66 -23.94
C ILE A 84 -7.17 4.50 -24.91
N ILE A 85 -6.07 3.92 -24.49
CA ILE A 85 -4.89 3.65 -25.31
C ILE A 85 -5.24 2.69 -26.46
N ALA A 86 -5.97 1.62 -26.19
CA ALA A 86 -6.42 0.68 -27.22
C ALA A 86 -7.29 1.36 -28.28
N ALA A 87 -8.25 2.17 -27.86
CA ALA A 87 -9.13 2.94 -28.76
C ALA A 87 -8.34 3.97 -29.59
N ALA A 88 -7.41 4.71 -28.96
CA ALA A 88 -6.56 5.67 -29.63
C ALA A 88 -5.55 5.00 -30.58
N ALA A 89 -5.01 3.84 -30.22
CA ALA A 89 -4.08 3.07 -31.05
C ALA A 89 -4.78 2.37 -32.23
N GLY A 90 -6.10 2.11 -32.10
CA GLY A 90 -6.88 1.34 -33.08
C GLY A 90 -6.45 -0.13 -33.16
N ARG A 91 -5.93 -0.67 -32.05
CA ARG A 91 -5.52 -2.08 -31.91
C ARG A 91 -5.62 -2.56 -30.47
N PRO A 92 -5.79 -3.87 -30.22
CA PRO A 92 -5.76 -4.45 -28.89
C PRO A 92 -4.41 -4.25 -28.19
N LEU A 93 -4.41 -4.25 -26.84
CA LEU A 93 -3.21 -3.98 -26.05
C LEU A 93 -2.13 -5.05 -26.18
N ASP A 94 -2.51 -6.31 -26.39
CA ASP A 94 -1.61 -7.44 -26.59
C ASP A 94 -0.78 -7.35 -27.88
N GLN A 95 -1.13 -6.42 -28.76
CA GLN A 95 -0.36 -6.08 -29.97
C GLN A 95 0.56 -4.86 -29.78
N ILE A 96 0.70 -4.38 -28.55
CA ILE A 96 1.58 -3.26 -28.19
C ILE A 96 2.63 -3.79 -27.20
N ASP A 97 3.92 -3.58 -27.53
CA ASP A 97 5.00 -3.98 -26.62
C ASP A 97 4.80 -3.38 -25.21
N ASP A 98 4.96 -4.19 -24.17
CA ASP A 98 4.75 -3.78 -22.78
C ASP A 98 5.52 -2.51 -22.39
N ASN A 99 6.78 -2.40 -22.88
CA ASN A 99 7.62 -1.22 -22.65
C ASN A 99 7.03 0.06 -23.26
N VAL A 100 6.42 -0.08 -24.46
CA VAL A 100 5.75 1.03 -25.15
C VAL A 100 4.43 1.36 -24.46
N LEU A 101 3.72 0.34 -24.00
CA LEU A 101 2.46 0.51 -23.27
C LEU A 101 2.66 1.28 -21.95
N ASP A 102 3.72 0.98 -21.18
CA ASP A 102 4.05 1.73 -19.98
C ASP A 102 4.38 3.20 -20.29
N THR A 103 5.08 3.46 -21.39
CA THR A 103 5.32 4.84 -21.85
C THR A 103 4.02 5.55 -22.20
N LEU A 104 3.08 4.86 -22.87
CA LEU A 104 1.76 5.41 -23.21
C LEU A 104 0.89 5.67 -21.96
N ARG A 105 0.93 4.77 -20.95
CA ARG A 105 0.25 4.96 -19.68
C ARG A 105 0.72 6.22 -18.94
N LEU A 106 2.04 6.44 -18.89
CA LEU A 106 2.62 7.67 -18.34
C LEU A 106 2.16 8.91 -19.13
N GLY A 107 2.13 8.82 -20.46
CA GLY A 107 1.64 9.90 -21.32
C GLY A 107 0.16 10.19 -21.12
N ALA A 108 -0.66 9.15 -21.08
CA ALA A 108 -2.10 9.27 -20.83
C ALA A 108 -2.39 9.93 -19.47
N HIS A 109 -1.64 9.54 -18.42
CA HIS A 109 -1.80 10.16 -17.10
C HIS A 109 -1.43 11.64 -17.12
N GLN A 110 -0.37 12.05 -17.80
CA GLN A 110 -0.02 13.46 -17.94
C GLN A 110 -1.10 14.28 -18.66
N LEU A 111 -1.74 13.70 -19.71
CA LEU A 111 -2.79 14.38 -20.47
C LEU A 111 -4.13 14.44 -19.75
N LEU A 112 -4.53 13.36 -19.09
CA LEU A 112 -5.89 13.17 -18.61
C LEU A 112 -6.02 13.28 -17.09
N GLY A 113 -4.95 12.98 -16.33
CA GLY A 113 -4.96 12.97 -14.86
C GLY A 113 -4.17 14.10 -14.21
N MET A 114 -3.24 14.73 -14.94
CA MET A 114 -2.39 15.80 -14.42
C MET A 114 -2.65 17.13 -15.15
N ARG A 115 -2.26 18.24 -14.53
CA ARG A 115 -2.35 19.58 -15.15
C ARG A 115 -1.11 19.90 -16.00
N VAL A 116 -0.77 18.99 -16.93
CA VAL A 116 0.33 19.21 -17.89
C VAL A 116 -0.25 19.71 -19.20
N ALA A 117 0.35 20.77 -19.78
CA ALA A 117 -0.08 21.27 -21.07
C ALA A 117 0.04 20.16 -22.14
N ALA A 118 -0.99 19.97 -22.97
CA ALA A 118 -1.09 18.85 -23.89
C ALA A 118 0.14 18.72 -24.82
N HIS A 119 0.63 19.85 -25.38
CA HIS A 119 1.82 19.84 -26.23
C HIS A 119 3.07 19.36 -25.48
N ALA A 120 3.23 19.75 -24.20
CA ALA A 120 4.37 19.32 -23.40
C ALA A 120 4.27 17.82 -23.02
N ALA A 121 3.06 17.35 -22.65
CA ALA A 121 2.83 15.94 -22.36
C ALA A 121 3.14 15.06 -23.57
N VAL A 122 2.71 15.44 -24.77
CA VAL A 122 3.00 14.70 -26.02
C VAL A 122 4.50 14.72 -26.33
N ASP A 123 5.12 15.91 -26.37
CA ASP A 123 6.55 16.07 -26.73
C ASP A 123 7.47 15.30 -25.79
N GLU A 124 7.25 15.42 -24.48
CA GLU A 124 8.08 14.75 -23.47
C GLU A 124 7.87 13.23 -23.47
N THR A 125 6.64 12.76 -23.69
CA THR A 125 6.37 11.32 -23.81
C THR A 125 7.02 10.72 -25.05
N VAL A 126 7.00 11.43 -26.18
CA VAL A 126 7.69 11.01 -27.41
C VAL A 126 9.22 11.04 -27.21
N GLY A 127 9.74 12.03 -26.46
CA GLY A 127 11.15 12.08 -26.07
C GLY A 127 11.55 10.87 -25.22
N LEU A 128 10.76 10.55 -24.21
CA LEU A 128 10.93 9.36 -23.36
C LEU A 128 10.89 8.07 -24.21
N ALA A 129 9.86 7.89 -25.06
CA ALA A 129 9.75 6.74 -25.95
C ALA A 129 10.99 6.55 -26.82
N ARG A 130 11.53 7.62 -27.40
CA ARG A 130 12.73 7.57 -28.22
C ARG A 130 13.95 7.06 -27.45
N MET A 131 14.07 7.46 -26.18
CA MET A 131 15.17 7.05 -25.30
C MET A 131 15.05 5.59 -24.86
N VAL A 132 13.86 5.18 -24.37
CA VAL A 132 13.67 3.89 -23.68
C VAL A 132 13.14 2.79 -24.59
N ASN A 133 12.39 3.13 -25.66
CA ASN A 133 11.80 2.17 -26.60
C ASN A 133 12.44 2.22 -27.99
N GLY A 134 13.28 3.23 -28.24
CA GLY A 134 13.95 3.43 -29.53
C GLY A 134 13.20 4.32 -30.53
N ALA A 135 13.90 4.71 -31.57
CA ALA A 135 13.38 5.65 -32.59
C ALA A 135 12.14 5.11 -33.34
N GLY A 136 12.06 3.80 -33.57
CA GLY A 136 10.95 3.16 -34.26
C GLY A 136 9.62 3.31 -33.52
N ALA A 137 9.63 3.13 -32.17
CA ALA A 137 8.44 3.23 -31.34
C ALA A 137 7.96 4.68 -31.20
N SER A 138 8.86 5.67 -31.27
CA SER A 138 8.53 7.08 -31.02
C SER A 138 7.48 7.64 -32.00
N GLY A 139 7.46 7.18 -33.27
CA GLY A 139 6.44 7.55 -34.23
C GLY A 139 5.05 7.05 -33.85
N PHE A 140 4.96 5.80 -33.44
CA PHE A 140 3.71 5.20 -32.95
C PHE A 140 3.22 5.90 -31.69
N VAL A 141 4.09 6.10 -30.69
CA VAL A 141 3.75 6.82 -29.45
C VAL A 141 3.23 8.23 -29.78
N ASN A 142 3.88 8.97 -30.70
CA ASN A 142 3.41 10.29 -31.11
C ASN A 142 1.98 10.25 -31.70
N ALA A 143 1.70 9.27 -32.58
CA ALA A 143 0.39 9.13 -33.19
C ALA A 143 -0.70 8.84 -32.14
N VAL A 144 -0.44 7.90 -31.21
CA VAL A 144 -1.38 7.56 -30.14
C VAL A 144 -1.59 8.73 -29.18
N MET A 145 -0.51 9.37 -28.74
CA MET A 145 -0.59 10.51 -27.81
C MET A 145 -1.37 11.70 -28.39
N ARG A 146 -1.20 11.98 -29.69
CA ARG A 146 -1.98 13.02 -30.37
C ARG A 146 -3.46 12.69 -30.36
N ARG A 147 -3.85 11.44 -30.69
CA ARG A 147 -5.25 11.01 -30.64
C ARG A 147 -5.84 11.08 -29.24
N ILE A 148 -5.05 10.70 -28.19
CA ILE A 148 -5.52 10.87 -26.80
C ILE A 148 -5.76 12.34 -26.50
N SER A 149 -4.91 13.26 -26.97
CA SER A 149 -5.04 14.69 -26.70
C SER A 149 -6.18 15.40 -27.45
N GLU A 150 -6.84 14.74 -28.41
CA GLU A 150 -7.99 15.30 -29.15
C GLU A 150 -9.28 15.35 -28.32
N LYS A 151 -9.36 14.60 -27.20
CA LYS A 151 -10.53 14.50 -26.33
C LYS A 151 -10.14 14.69 -24.90
N ASP A 152 -11.05 15.27 -24.11
CA ASP A 152 -10.93 15.34 -22.65
C ASP A 152 -11.30 14.00 -21.99
N LEU A 153 -10.99 13.87 -20.70
CA LEU A 153 -11.28 12.66 -19.95
C LEU A 153 -12.77 12.28 -19.93
N PRO A 154 -13.74 13.21 -19.71
CA PRO A 154 -15.17 12.87 -19.80
C PRO A 154 -15.60 12.27 -21.13
N THR A 155 -15.09 12.80 -22.24
CA THR A 155 -15.37 12.28 -23.58
C THR A 155 -14.79 10.87 -23.79
N TRP A 156 -13.58 10.62 -23.30
CA TRP A 156 -12.99 9.29 -23.32
C TRP A 156 -13.78 8.31 -22.45
N VAL A 157 -14.14 8.70 -21.22
CA VAL A 157 -14.95 7.88 -20.30
C VAL A 157 -16.26 7.47 -20.97
N ALA A 158 -16.99 8.41 -21.58
CA ALA A 158 -18.23 8.11 -22.30
C ALA A 158 -18.05 7.12 -23.46
N GLN A 159 -16.85 7.05 -24.04
CA GLN A 159 -16.55 6.15 -25.17
C GLN A 159 -16.12 4.75 -24.73
N VAL A 160 -15.35 4.63 -23.63
CA VAL A 160 -14.68 3.36 -23.28
C VAL A 160 -15.28 2.64 -22.09
N VAL A 161 -16.06 3.33 -21.25
CA VAL A 161 -16.69 2.73 -20.07
C VAL A 161 -17.99 2.02 -20.47
N PRO A 162 -18.14 0.71 -20.14
CA PRO A 162 -19.38 -0.02 -20.40
C PRO A 162 -20.58 0.60 -19.69
N THR A 163 -21.75 0.58 -20.33
CA THR A 163 -22.99 1.13 -19.76
C THR A 163 -23.95 0.07 -19.24
N ASP A 164 -23.88 -1.15 -19.81
CA ASP A 164 -24.91 -2.18 -19.64
C ASP A 164 -24.66 -3.10 -18.45
N GLU A 165 -23.41 -3.17 -17.96
CA GLU A 165 -22.98 -4.04 -16.88
C GLU A 165 -22.41 -3.23 -15.71
N PRO A 166 -23.14 -3.08 -14.58
CA PRO A 166 -22.73 -2.20 -13.47
C PRO A 166 -21.33 -2.50 -12.92
N ILE A 167 -20.96 -3.77 -12.77
CA ILE A 167 -19.64 -4.16 -12.26
C ILE A 167 -18.54 -3.82 -13.27
N ALA A 168 -18.74 -4.14 -14.55
CA ALA A 168 -17.77 -3.80 -15.60
C ALA A 168 -17.62 -2.28 -15.73
N ARG A 169 -18.74 -1.54 -15.61
CA ARG A 169 -18.72 -0.08 -15.57
C ARG A 169 -17.83 0.45 -14.44
N LEU A 170 -18.05 0.01 -13.20
CA LEU A 170 -17.28 0.44 -12.04
C LEU A 170 -15.80 0.00 -12.17
N ALA A 171 -15.56 -1.20 -12.70
CA ALA A 171 -14.22 -1.73 -12.90
C ALA A 171 -13.37 -0.85 -13.82
N VAL A 172 -13.89 -0.43 -14.96
CA VAL A 172 -13.19 0.45 -15.90
C VAL A 172 -13.14 1.88 -15.36
N LEU A 173 -14.26 2.44 -14.90
CA LEU A 173 -14.36 3.81 -14.43
C LEU A 173 -13.40 4.10 -13.27
N HIS A 174 -13.33 3.19 -12.30
CA HIS A 174 -12.48 3.31 -11.13
C HIS A 174 -11.18 2.49 -11.22
N SER A 175 -10.88 1.91 -12.39
CA SER A 175 -9.61 1.24 -12.65
C SER A 175 -9.31 0.08 -11.68
N HIS A 176 -10.24 -0.86 -11.57
CA HIS A 176 -10.08 -2.10 -10.80
C HIS A 176 -10.44 -3.31 -11.67
N PRO A 177 -9.78 -4.46 -11.50
CA PRO A 177 -10.28 -5.72 -12.08
C PRO A 177 -11.68 -6.06 -11.58
N GLU A 178 -12.55 -6.56 -12.45
CA GLU A 178 -13.93 -6.90 -12.07
C GLU A 178 -14.04 -7.84 -10.88
N TRP A 179 -13.15 -8.84 -10.78
CA TRP A 179 -13.15 -9.77 -9.66
C TRP A 179 -12.93 -9.07 -8.32
N ILE A 180 -12.09 -8.01 -8.29
CA ILE A 180 -11.86 -7.18 -7.09
C ILE A 180 -13.12 -6.39 -6.76
N VAL A 181 -13.76 -5.77 -7.75
CA VAL A 181 -15.02 -5.03 -7.55
C VAL A 181 -16.10 -5.94 -6.95
N ARG A 182 -16.25 -7.18 -7.49
CA ARG A 182 -17.17 -8.18 -6.94
C ARG A 182 -16.79 -8.61 -5.52
N ALA A 183 -15.51 -8.80 -5.25
CA ALA A 183 -14.99 -9.18 -3.93
C ALA A 183 -15.23 -8.08 -2.89
N LEU A 184 -14.97 -6.82 -3.23
CA LEU A 184 -15.21 -5.67 -2.34
C LEU A 184 -16.71 -5.48 -2.06
N ARG A 185 -17.58 -5.64 -3.06
CA ARG A 185 -19.02 -5.61 -2.86
C ARG A 185 -19.50 -6.71 -1.89
N ALA A 186 -19.03 -7.93 -2.09
CA ALA A 186 -19.34 -9.04 -1.19
C ALA A 186 -18.79 -8.80 0.23
N ALA A 187 -17.61 -8.19 0.34
CA ALA A 187 -17.00 -7.87 1.63
C ALA A 187 -17.79 -6.80 2.40
N LEU A 188 -18.25 -5.73 1.74
CA LEU A 188 -19.09 -4.69 2.35
C LEU A 188 -20.35 -5.30 2.98
N LEU A 189 -21.05 -6.17 2.25
CA LEU A 189 -22.21 -6.90 2.77
C LEU A 189 -21.85 -7.89 3.87
N GLY A 190 -20.82 -8.71 3.63
CA GLY A 190 -20.45 -9.80 4.54
C GLY A 190 -19.87 -9.35 5.87
N HIS A 191 -19.29 -8.14 5.95
CA HIS A 191 -18.84 -7.54 7.21
C HIS A 191 -19.91 -6.66 7.87
N GLY A 192 -21.09 -6.49 7.26
CA GLY A 192 -22.15 -5.63 7.78
C GLY A 192 -21.80 -4.14 7.72
N ALA A 193 -20.94 -3.75 6.77
CA ALA A 193 -20.62 -2.33 6.53
C ALA A 193 -21.68 -1.65 5.67
N SER A 194 -22.43 -2.43 4.86
CA SER A 194 -23.50 -1.97 3.98
C SER A 194 -24.68 -2.92 4.01
N THR A 195 -25.85 -2.39 3.68
CA THR A 195 -27.07 -3.17 3.39
C THR A 195 -27.21 -3.42 1.89
N ALA A 196 -28.22 -4.21 1.49
CA ALA A 196 -28.52 -4.44 0.08
C ALA A 196 -28.88 -3.13 -0.66
N GLU A 197 -29.45 -2.14 0.06
CA GLU A 197 -29.87 -0.86 -0.48
C GLU A 197 -28.71 0.12 -0.61
N THR A 198 -27.68 0.05 0.25
CA THR A 198 -26.57 1.03 0.29
C THR A 198 -25.30 0.54 -0.40
N VAL A 199 -25.15 -0.77 -0.59
CA VAL A 199 -23.90 -1.40 -1.00
C VAL A 199 -23.33 -0.86 -2.32
N ASP A 200 -24.14 -0.47 -3.26
CA ASP A 200 -23.64 0.00 -4.55
C ASP A 200 -23.06 1.43 -4.44
N ALA A 201 -23.64 2.28 -3.59
CA ALA A 201 -23.10 3.60 -3.29
C ALA A 201 -21.81 3.51 -2.44
N ASP A 202 -21.81 2.65 -1.43
CA ASP A 202 -20.65 2.42 -0.57
C ASP A 202 -19.50 1.79 -1.36
N LEU A 203 -19.81 0.89 -2.30
CA LEU A 203 -18.82 0.30 -3.20
C LEU A 203 -18.14 1.37 -4.06
N GLU A 204 -18.94 2.26 -4.69
CA GLU A 204 -18.39 3.33 -5.50
C GLU A 204 -17.51 4.27 -4.64
N ALA A 205 -17.95 4.62 -3.42
CA ALA A 205 -17.18 5.41 -2.47
C ALA A 205 -15.85 4.72 -2.09
N LEU A 206 -15.87 3.40 -1.89
CA LEU A 206 -14.67 2.60 -1.61
C LEU A 206 -13.68 2.61 -2.79
N LEU A 207 -14.16 2.39 -4.01
CA LEU A 207 -13.33 2.40 -5.22
C LEU A 207 -12.71 3.79 -5.48
N VAL A 208 -13.45 4.87 -5.19
CA VAL A 208 -12.93 6.25 -5.23
C VAL A 208 -11.85 6.44 -4.16
N ALA A 209 -12.08 5.96 -2.94
CA ALA A 209 -11.10 6.04 -1.85
C ALA A 209 -9.81 5.26 -2.17
N ASP A 210 -9.92 4.09 -2.83
CA ASP A 210 -8.76 3.31 -3.28
C ASP A 210 -7.94 4.02 -4.35
N ASN A 211 -8.53 4.98 -5.05
CA ASN A 211 -7.86 5.82 -6.03
C ASN A 211 -7.35 7.15 -5.46
N ALA A 212 -7.69 7.49 -4.22
CA ALA A 212 -7.13 8.66 -3.56
C ALA A 212 -5.69 8.39 -3.08
N PRO A 213 -4.76 9.35 -3.21
CA PRO A 213 -3.44 9.23 -2.63
C PRO A 213 -3.54 9.05 -1.10
N ALA A 214 -2.89 8.01 -0.57
CA ALA A 214 -2.84 7.80 0.86
C ALA A 214 -1.98 8.89 1.53
N LYS A 215 -2.47 9.45 2.63
CA LYS A 215 -1.67 10.35 3.46
C LYS A 215 -0.51 9.59 4.11
N VAL A 216 0.57 10.30 4.41
CA VAL A 216 1.70 9.71 5.13
C VAL A 216 1.38 9.73 6.63
N SER A 217 0.90 8.61 7.15
CA SER A 217 0.64 8.43 8.57
C SER A 217 1.92 8.00 9.28
N LEU A 218 2.22 8.66 10.39
CA LEU A 218 3.35 8.39 11.27
C LEU A 218 2.85 7.80 12.58
N VAL A 219 3.65 6.94 13.20
CA VAL A 219 3.44 6.43 14.54
C VAL A 219 4.60 6.89 15.44
N ALA A 220 4.30 7.49 16.57
CA ALA A 220 5.26 7.65 17.67
C ALA A 220 5.27 6.36 18.49
N ARG A 221 6.44 5.77 18.70
CA ARG A 221 6.59 4.53 19.48
C ARG A 221 6.65 4.88 20.97
N PRO A 222 5.70 4.37 21.79
CA PRO A 222 5.66 4.68 23.22
C PRO A 222 6.99 4.42 23.93
N GLY A 223 7.42 5.32 24.80
CA GLY A 223 8.70 5.24 25.49
C GLY A 223 9.93 5.65 24.66
N LEU A 224 9.80 5.78 23.34
CA LEU A 224 10.88 6.21 22.45
C LEU A 224 10.66 7.61 21.85
N ALA A 225 9.42 7.95 21.52
CA ALA A 225 9.00 9.26 21.04
C ALA A 225 7.56 9.57 21.44
N ASP A 226 7.26 10.87 21.52
CA ASP A 226 5.93 11.39 21.72
C ASP A 226 5.33 11.93 20.42
N VAL A 227 4.00 11.90 20.29
CA VAL A 227 3.30 12.49 19.15
C VAL A 227 3.66 13.97 18.99
N ASP A 228 3.83 14.70 20.09
CA ASP A 228 4.19 16.14 20.06
C ASP A 228 5.57 16.38 19.42
N GLU A 229 6.50 15.43 19.43
CA GLU A 229 7.75 15.52 18.68
C GLU A 229 7.49 15.52 17.17
N LEU A 230 6.55 14.70 16.71
CA LEU A 230 6.13 14.64 15.30
C LEU A 230 5.39 15.94 14.89
N LEU A 231 4.56 16.49 15.78
CA LEU A 231 3.87 17.77 15.53
C LEU A 231 4.86 18.93 15.40
N ARG A 232 5.89 18.97 16.23
CA ARG A 232 6.98 19.97 16.11
C ARG A 232 7.78 19.82 14.83
N ALA A 233 7.81 18.61 14.24
CA ALA A 233 8.43 18.34 12.95
C ALA A 233 7.52 18.67 11.75
N GLY A 234 6.32 19.22 11.97
CA GLY A 234 5.40 19.69 10.93
C GLY A 234 4.29 18.71 10.57
N ALA A 235 4.11 17.63 11.31
CA ALA A 235 2.95 16.77 11.17
C ALA A 235 1.73 17.33 11.94
N SER A 236 0.53 16.89 11.57
CA SER A 236 -0.72 17.15 12.27
C SER A 236 -1.12 15.94 13.11
N ARG A 237 -1.77 16.15 14.27
CA ARG A 237 -2.24 15.03 15.11
C ARG A 237 -3.28 14.19 14.35
N SER A 238 -3.17 12.87 14.44
CA SER A 238 -4.21 11.96 13.98
C SER A 238 -5.50 12.13 14.79
N ALA A 239 -6.64 12.03 14.14
CA ALA A 239 -7.93 11.93 14.82
C ALA A 239 -8.22 10.48 15.27
N LEU A 240 -7.61 9.50 14.60
CA LEU A 240 -7.96 8.09 14.77
C LEU A 240 -7.00 7.35 15.71
N SER A 241 -5.68 7.48 15.52
CA SER A 241 -4.73 6.81 16.40
C SER A 241 -4.17 7.74 17.47
N PRO A 242 -4.22 7.36 18.76
CA PRO A 242 -3.63 8.16 19.86
C PRO A 242 -2.10 8.29 19.73
N LEU A 243 -1.44 7.40 18.99
CA LEU A 243 -0.01 7.40 18.72
C LEU A 243 0.32 8.01 17.36
N GLY A 244 -0.71 8.42 16.61
CA GLY A 244 -0.62 8.80 15.23
C GLY A 244 -0.40 10.28 14.98
N ALA A 245 0.35 10.58 13.92
CA ALA A 245 0.40 11.89 13.30
C ALA A 245 0.35 11.76 11.77
N VAL A 246 -0.11 12.79 11.08
CA VAL A 246 -0.22 12.82 9.62
C VAL A 246 0.71 13.88 9.07
N LEU A 247 1.59 13.49 8.17
CA LEU A 247 2.47 14.41 7.46
C LEU A 247 1.80 14.82 6.14
N ASP A 248 1.38 16.06 6.05
CA ASP A 248 0.68 16.57 4.86
C ASP A 248 1.63 16.77 3.66
N SER A 249 2.92 17.02 3.92
CA SER A 249 3.94 17.19 2.89
C SER A 249 5.34 16.97 3.45
N GLY A 250 6.30 16.70 2.56
CA GLY A 250 7.70 16.50 2.93
C GLY A 250 8.14 15.05 2.95
N ASP A 251 9.42 14.85 3.27
CA ASP A 251 10.02 13.51 3.38
C ASP A 251 10.00 13.07 4.85
N PRO A 252 9.29 11.97 5.20
CA PRO A 252 9.32 11.44 6.57
C PRO A 252 10.75 11.09 7.03
N GLY A 253 11.65 10.72 6.11
CA GLY A 253 13.07 10.50 6.41
C GLY A 253 13.82 11.75 6.89
N GLY A 254 13.26 12.95 6.68
CA GLY A 254 13.77 14.21 7.24
C GLY A 254 13.52 14.35 8.75
N ILE A 255 12.57 13.60 9.33
CA ILE A 255 12.21 13.67 10.75
C ILE A 255 13.20 12.85 11.58
N ALA A 256 13.82 13.46 12.60
CA ALA A 256 14.84 12.82 13.42
C ALA A 256 14.32 11.53 14.08
N ALA A 257 13.14 11.59 14.71
CA ALA A 257 12.54 10.41 15.35
C ALA A 257 12.33 9.23 14.39
N VAL A 258 12.02 9.51 13.11
CA VAL A 258 11.85 8.47 12.08
C VAL A 258 13.21 7.88 11.67
N ARG A 259 14.24 8.70 11.48
CA ARG A 259 15.59 8.22 11.14
C ARG A 259 16.22 7.37 12.24
N GLU A 260 15.90 7.70 13.49
CA GLU A 260 16.42 7.04 14.68
C GLU A 260 15.59 5.82 15.10
N GLY A 261 14.56 5.48 14.33
CA GLY A 261 13.69 4.35 14.64
C GLY A 261 12.81 4.52 15.88
N ARG A 262 12.67 5.75 16.40
CA ARG A 262 11.79 6.09 17.54
C ARG A 262 10.35 6.35 17.10
N ALA A 263 10.16 6.72 15.85
CA ALA A 263 8.90 6.82 15.14
C ALA A 263 9.02 6.13 13.77
N ALA A 264 7.90 5.92 13.08
CA ALA A 264 7.90 5.28 11.77
C ALA A 264 6.72 5.74 10.91
N VAL A 265 6.81 5.48 9.59
CA VAL A 265 5.64 5.53 8.70
C VAL A 265 4.84 4.25 8.91
N GLN A 266 3.60 4.37 9.36
CA GLN A 266 2.70 3.24 9.56
C GLN A 266 1.24 3.67 9.39
N ASP A 267 0.45 2.86 8.68
CA ASP A 267 -0.99 3.11 8.55
C ASP A 267 -1.71 3.10 9.90
N GLU A 268 -2.67 4.00 10.08
CA GLU A 268 -3.39 4.15 11.36
C GLU A 268 -4.20 2.90 11.72
N GLY A 269 -4.76 2.19 10.73
CA GLY A 269 -5.43 0.92 10.95
C GLY A 269 -4.48 -0.14 11.53
N SER A 270 -3.23 -0.19 11.03
CA SER A 270 -2.19 -1.06 11.60
C SER A 270 -1.78 -0.66 13.02
N GLN A 271 -1.78 0.65 13.33
CA GLN A 271 -1.53 1.16 14.68
C GLN A 271 -2.64 0.75 15.65
N LEU A 272 -3.90 0.95 15.27
CA LEU A 272 -5.08 0.56 16.07
C LEU A 272 -5.12 -0.93 16.34
N LEU A 273 -4.72 -1.74 15.34
CA LEU A 273 -4.64 -3.18 15.48
C LEU A 273 -3.61 -3.59 16.54
N ALA A 274 -2.41 -3.03 16.50
CA ALA A 274 -1.38 -3.30 17.51
C ALA A 274 -1.81 -2.83 18.91
N LEU A 275 -2.48 -1.69 19.00
CA LEU A 275 -3.09 -1.21 20.25
C LEU A 275 -4.17 -2.17 20.76
N ALA A 276 -5.03 -2.71 19.90
CA ALA A 276 -6.05 -3.68 20.29
C ALA A 276 -5.42 -4.98 20.83
N VAL A 277 -4.36 -5.47 20.18
CA VAL A 277 -3.61 -6.63 20.69
C VAL A 277 -3.03 -6.37 22.08
N SER A 278 -2.45 -5.19 22.29
CA SER A 278 -1.87 -4.84 23.62
C SER A 278 -2.91 -4.67 24.70
N ARG A 279 -4.13 -4.22 24.37
CA ARG A 279 -5.24 -3.98 25.31
C ARG A 279 -6.10 -5.21 25.57
N ALA A 280 -5.96 -6.27 24.79
CA ALA A 280 -6.76 -7.48 24.97
C ALA A 280 -6.50 -8.07 26.36
N GLU A 281 -7.57 -8.46 27.05
CA GLU A 281 -7.44 -9.10 28.37
C GLU A 281 -6.89 -10.52 28.21
N VAL A 282 -5.89 -10.85 28.99
CA VAL A 282 -5.26 -12.17 29.09
C VAL A 282 -5.43 -12.68 30.52
N ALA A 283 -5.80 -13.94 30.68
CA ALA A 283 -5.87 -14.53 32.02
C ALA A 283 -4.48 -14.54 32.67
N PRO A 284 -4.37 -14.27 33.97
CA PRO A 284 -3.08 -14.25 34.66
C PRO A 284 -2.30 -15.53 34.41
N SER A 285 -1.01 -15.39 34.03
CA SER A 285 -0.07 -16.51 33.98
C SER A 285 0.44 -16.81 35.40
N GLY A 286 0.87 -18.04 35.63
CA GLY A 286 1.34 -18.48 36.97
C GLY A 286 2.63 -17.82 37.47
N GLY A 287 3.08 -16.73 36.88
CA GLY A 287 4.23 -15.91 37.28
C GLY A 287 5.22 -15.66 36.12
N GLY A 288 5.82 -14.47 36.16
CA GLY A 288 6.76 -13.98 35.15
C GLY A 288 6.12 -13.00 34.15
N PRO A 289 6.97 -12.29 33.37
CA PRO A 289 6.50 -11.37 32.34
C PRO A 289 5.83 -12.11 31.19
N GLU A 290 4.87 -11.44 30.52
CA GLU A 290 4.20 -12.01 29.35
C GLU A 290 5.19 -12.21 28.19
N LYS A 291 4.92 -13.22 27.36
CA LYS A 291 5.59 -13.46 26.08
C LYS A 291 4.64 -13.17 24.93
N TRP A 292 5.01 -12.23 24.09
CA TRP A 292 4.23 -11.85 22.92
C TRP A 292 4.90 -12.36 21.64
N LEU A 293 4.12 -12.85 20.71
CA LEU A 293 4.62 -13.32 19.41
C LEU A 293 3.98 -12.52 18.27
N ASP A 294 4.79 -11.94 17.39
CA ASP A 294 4.38 -11.54 16.04
C ASP A 294 4.85 -12.63 15.06
N MET A 295 3.91 -13.49 14.64
CA MET A 295 4.21 -14.72 13.89
C MET A 295 4.64 -14.47 12.44
N CYS A 296 4.23 -13.33 11.84
CA CYS A 296 4.53 -12.97 10.46
C CYS A 296 5.03 -11.50 10.40
N ALA A 297 6.09 -11.21 11.13
CA ALA A 297 6.49 -9.86 11.50
C ALA A 297 6.94 -8.94 10.36
N GLY A 298 7.37 -9.49 9.22
CA GLY A 298 7.99 -8.71 8.14
C GLY A 298 7.09 -7.65 7.49
N PRO A 299 7.58 -6.43 7.32
CA PRO A 299 8.94 -5.91 7.53
C PRO A 299 9.21 -5.30 8.92
N GLY A 300 8.41 -5.55 9.96
CA GLY A 300 8.70 -5.15 11.33
C GLY A 300 7.83 -4.01 11.89
N GLY A 301 6.93 -3.42 11.10
CA GLY A 301 6.17 -2.24 11.54
C GLY A 301 5.28 -2.50 12.75
N LYS A 302 4.47 -3.58 12.74
CA LYS A 302 3.63 -3.98 13.88
C LYS A 302 4.48 -4.51 15.03
N ALA A 303 5.48 -5.36 14.73
CA ALA A 303 6.43 -5.89 15.73
C ALA A 303 7.09 -4.76 16.54
N ALA A 304 7.59 -3.71 15.88
CA ALA A 304 8.24 -2.60 16.56
C ALA A 304 7.28 -1.78 17.45
N LEU A 305 6.04 -1.63 17.05
CA LEU A 305 5.03 -0.99 17.90
C LEU A 305 4.66 -1.90 19.08
N LEU A 306 4.44 -3.20 18.84
CA LEU A 306 4.15 -4.18 19.90
C LEU A 306 5.28 -4.26 20.92
N ALA A 307 6.56 -4.23 20.49
CA ALA A 307 7.71 -4.21 21.39
C ALA A 307 7.63 -3.05 22.39
N THR A 308 7.33 -1.84 21.91
CA THR A 308 7.24 -0.66 22.77
C THR A 308 5.98 -0.64 23.62
N LEU A 309 4.90 -1.29 23.20
CA LEU A 309 3.68 -1.47 23.99
C LEU A 309 3.83 -2.56 25.07
N ALA A 310 4.66 -3.57 24.83
CA ALA A 310 4.96 -4.65 25.76
C ALA A 310 5.94 -4.23 26.88
N ALA A 311 6.87 -3.35 26.56
CA ALA A 311 7.97 -2.95 27.45
C ALA A 311 7.54 -2.47 28.85
N PRO A 312 6.47 -1.64 29.04
CA PRO A 312 6.06 -1.19 30.37
C PRO A 312 5.64 -2.31 31.32
N SER A 313 5.20 -3.47 30.81
CA SER A 313 4.86 -4.66 31.61
C SER A 313 6.04 -5.61 31.79
N GLY A 314 7.20 -5.30 31.23
CA GLY A 314 8.37 -6.20 31.19
C GLY A 314 8.19 -7.40 30.25
N ALA A 315 7.19 -7.37 29.38
CA ALA A 315 6.94 -8.47 28.45
C ALA A 315 8.01 -8.50 27.34
N THR A 316 8.38 -9.71 26.90
CA THR A 316 9.31 -9.93 25.80
C THR A 316 8.55 -10.11 24.50
N LEU A 317 8.96 -9.42 23.42
CA LEU A 317 8.44 -9.65 22.08
C LEU A 317 9.31 -10.64 21.31
N PHE A 318 8.69 -11.67 20.76
CA PHE A 318 9.25 -12.57 19.76
C PHE A 318 8.67 -12.20 18.40
N ALA A 319 9.53 -11.95 17.42
CA ALA A 319 9.14 -11.60 16.05
C ALA A 319 9.67 -12.66 15.09
N ASN A 320 8.79 -13.39 14.43
CA ASN A 320 9.15 -14.43 13.47
C ASN A 320 8.88 -13.99 12.03
N GLU A 321 9.77 -14.36 11.12
CA GLU A 321 9.60 -14.14 9.67
C GLU A 321 10.21 -15.31 8.90
N ILE A 322 9.49 -15.86 7.92
CA ILE A 322 9.94 -17.03 7.15
C ILE A 322 11.17 -16.75 6.28
N SER A 323 11.36 -15.52 5.83
CA SER A 323 12.45 -15.11 4.94
C SER A 323 13.57 -14.45 5.74
N GLU A 324 14.80 -14.99 5.71
CA GLU A 324 15.97 -14.40 6.38
C GLU A 324 16.22 -12.96 5.94
N HIS A 325 16.09 -12.67 4.63
CA HIS A 325 16.22 -11.29 4.13
C HIS A 325 15.18 -10.35 4.76
N ARG A 326 13.93 -10.82 4.94
CA ARG A 326 12.88 -10.01 5.57
C ARG A 326 13.04 -9.95 7.09
N ALA A 327 13.55 -11.01 7.73
CA ALA A 327 13.90 -11.00 9.15
C ALA A 327 14.98 -9.95 9.45
N GLU A 328 15.93 -9.76 8.54
CA GLU A 328 16.91 -8.67 8.67
C GLU A 328 16.25 -7.28 8.61
N LEU A 329 15.24 -7.08 7.76
CA LEU A 329 14.46 -5.85 7.76
C LEU A 329 13.68 -5.66 9.07
N VAL A 330 13.19 -6.75 9.66
CA VAL A 330 12.54 -6.72 10.99
C VAL A 330 13.55 -6.25 12.05
N ARG A 331 14.78 -6.81 12.09
CA ARG A 331 15.85 -6.39 13.01
C ARG A 331 16.16 -4.90 12.87
N GLN A 332 16.29 -4.42 11.63
CA GLN A 332 16.53 -2.99 11.36
C GLN A 332 15.37 -2.12 11.83
N THR A 333 14.13 -2.54 11.61
CA THR A 333 12.93 -1.80 12.04
C THR A 333 12.80 -1.76 13.57
N LEU A 334 13.26 -2.80 14.26
CA LEU A 334 13.28 -2.91 15.72
C LEU A 334 14.50 -2.21 16.34
N GLY A 335 15.47 -1.74 15.54
CA GLY A 335 16.74 -1.16 16.03
C GLY A 335 16.54 -0.12 17.12
N GLY A 336 15.64 0.85 16.93
CA GLY A 336 15.38 1.87 17.95
C GLY A 336 14.82 1.32 19.28
N ALA A 337 14.06 0.22 19.25
CA ALA A 337 13.60 -0.47 20.46
C ALA A 337 14.73 -1.24 21.14
N ILE A 338 15.56 -1.94 20.36
CA ILE A 338 16.72 -2.69 20.84
C ILE A 338 17.75 -1.75 21.48
N ASP A 339 18.07 -0.64 20.82
CA ASP A 339 19.00 0.39 21.32
C ASP A 339 18.51 1.04 22.63
N ALA A 340 17.18 1.10 22.84
CA ALA A 340 16.59 1.55 24.08
C ALA A 340 16.52 0.47 25.18
N GLY A 341 17.05 -0.73 24.94
CA GLY A 341 17.07 -1.83 25.90
C GLY A 341 15.75 -2.59 26.05
N ILE A 342 14.82 -2.45 25.09
CA ILE A 342 13.58 -3.24 25.07
C ILE A 342 13.91 -4.67 24.64
N GLU A 343 13.40 -5.64 25.39
CA GLU A 343 13.68 -7.05 25.17
C GLU A 343 12.88 -7.58 23.96
N VAL A 344 13.61 -7.89 22.88
CA VAL A 344 13.07 -8.37 21.61
C VAL A 344 13.93 -9.51 21.07
N MET A 345 13.29 -10.55 20.57
CA MET A 345 13.92 -11.66 19.89
C MET A 345 13.41 -11.76 18.45
N VAL A 346 14.30 -11.83 17.47
CA VAL A 346 13.94 -11.97 16.05
C VAL A 346 14.43 -13.31 15.54
N GLY A 347 13.48 -14.18 15.21
CA GLY A 347 13.69 -15.50 14.63
C GLY A 347 13.39 -15.56 13.14
N THR A 348 13.92 -16.61 12.50
CA THR A 348 13.59 -16.97 11.11
C THR A 348 13.07 -18.39 11.10
N GLY A 349 11.82 -18.59 10.71
CA GLY A 349 11.16 -19.89 10.70
C GLY A 349 9.81 -19.87 10.05
N ASP A 350 9.27 -21.05 9.74
CA ASP A 350 7.92 -21.18 9.22
C ASP A 350 6.91 -21.03 10.37
N GLY A 351 6.09 -19.99 10.33
CA GLY A 351 5.06 -19.74 11.33
C GLY A 351 4.08 -20.89 11.53
N ARG A 352 3.95 -21.81 10.54
CA ARG A 352 3.10 -22.99 10.65
C ARG A 352 3.63 -24.07 11.60
N GLU A 353 4.92 -24.03 11.91
CA GLU A 353 5.63 -25.01 12.74
C GLU A 353 5.71 -24.55 14.21
N ILE A 354 5.60 -23.25 14.49
CA ILE A 354 5.77 -22.66 15.85
C ILE A 354 4.83 -23.32 16.88
N GLY A 355 3.60 -23.65 16.49
CA GLY A 355 2.64 -24.30 17.41
C GLY A 355 3.06 -25.70 17.85
N GLU A 356 3.82 -26.43 17.03
CA GLU A 356 4.39 -27.74 17.36
C GLU A 356 5.70 -27.61 18.13
N GLU A 357 6.53 -26.64 17.76
CA GLU A 357 7.83 -26.41 18.37
C GLU A 357 7.74 -25.77 19.77
N GLU A 358 6.81 -24.83 19.94
CA GLU A 358 6.63 -24.04 21.16
C GLU A 358 5.18 -24.04 21.66
N PRO A 359 4.58 -25.20 21.95
CA PRO A 359 3.18 -25.30 22.34
C PRO A 359 2.90 -24.58 23.67
N GLY A 360 1.92 -23.69 23.66
CA GLY A 360 1.50 -22.96 24.86
C GLY A 360 2.55 -22.00 25.43
N ALA A 361 3.51 -21.55 24.62
CA ALA A 361 4.61 -20.72 25.08
C ALA A 361 4.27 -19.23 25.22
N TYR A 362 3.21 -18.76 24.54
CA TYR A 362 2.93 -17.33 24.38
C TYR A 362 1.62 -16.91 25.03
N ASP A 363 1.61 -15.71 25.59
CA ASP A 363 0.42 -15.07 26.18
C ASP A 363 -0.42 -14.39 25.12
N ARG A 364 0.24 -13.73 24.15
CA ARG A 364 -0.39 -13.03 23.03
C ARG A 364 0.31 -13.40 21.73
N VAL A 365 -0.48 -13.80 20.75
CA VAL A 365 0.03 -14.10 19.41
C VAL A 365 -0.68 -13.23 18.39
N LEU A 366 0.08 -12.44 17.63
CA LEU A 366 -0.40 -11.75 16.44
C LEU A 366 -0.07 -12.58 15.20
N VAL A 367 -1.07 -12.86 14.38
CA VAL A 367 -0.93 -13.37 13.02
C VAL A 367 -1.34 -12.27 12.05
N ASP A 368 -0.41 -11.38 11.68
CA ASP A 368 -0.61 -10.48 10.55
C ASP A 368 -0.42 -11.27 9.25
N ALA A 369 -1.46 -11.99 8.86
CA ALA A 369 -1.37 -13.07 7.88
C ALA A 369 -1.01 -12.57 6.48
N PRO A 370 -0.13 -13.28 5.75
CA PRO A 370 0.05 -13.05 4.31
C PRO A 370 -1.31 -13.11 3.59
N CYS A 371 -1.63 -12.05 2.83
CA CYS A 371 -2.93 -11.91 2.17
C CYS A 371 -2.78 -11.25 0.79
N THR A 372 -3.88 -11.15 0.05
CA THR A 372 -3.90 -10.46 -1.24
C THR A 372 -3.57 -8.97 -1.16
N GLY A 373 -3.77 -8.35 0.01
CA GLY A 373 -3.50 -6.93 0.23
C GLY A 373 -4.54 -6.00 -0.39
N LEU A 374 -5.76 -6.47 -0.65
CA LEU A 374 -6.84 -5.68 -1.25
C LEU A 374 -7.29 -4.50 -0.39
N GLY A 375 -6.91 -4.46 0.88
CA GLY A 375 -7.16 -3.33 1.76
C GLY A 375 -6.15 -2.19 1.67
N ALA A 376 -5.01 -2.40 0.99
CA ALA A 376 -3.92 -1.42 0.90
C ALA A 376 -3.73 -0.85 -0.52
N LEU A 377 -4.75 -0.91 -1.37
CA LEU A 377 -4.69 -0.50 -2.79
C LEU A 377 -4.35 0.98 -2.99
N ARG A 378 -4.66 1.84 -2.03
CA ARG A 378 -4.27 3.25 -2.04
C ARG A 378 -2.75 3.43 -2.04
N ARG A 379 -2.04 2.57 -1.29
CA ARG A 379 -0.58 2.60 -1.08
C ARG A 379 0.16 1.74 -2.07
N ARG A 380 -0.49 0.67 -2.57
CA ARG A 380 0.07 -0.36 -3.46
C ARG A 380 -0.88 -0.59 -4.63
N PRO A 381 -1.09 0.41 -5.51
CA PRO A 381 -2.04 0.30 -6.61
C PRO A 381 -1.69 -0.82 -7.60
N GLU A 382 -0.41 -1.21 -7.68
CA GLU A 382 0.05 -2.34 -8.48
C GLU A 382 -0.53 -3.69 -8.01
N ALA A 383 -0.88 -3.82 -6.74
CA ALA A 383 -1.40 -5.08 -6.18
C ALA A 383 -2.68 -5.53 -6.90
N ARG A 384 -3.54 -4.58 -7.32
CA ARG A 384 -4.78 -4.89 -8.05
C ARG A 384 -4.56 -5.59 -9.40
N TRP A 385 -3.38 -5.38 -10.01
CA TRP A 385 -3.04 -5.93 -11.33
C TRP A 385 -2.21 -7.21 -11.28
N ARG A 386 -1.66 -7.53 -10.10
CA ARG A 386 -0.84 -8.73 -9.86
C ARG A 386 -1.63 -9.88 -9.31
N ARG A 387 -2.63 -9.58 -8.47
CA ARG A 387 -3.41 -10.60 -7.78
C ARG A 387 -4.46 -11.19 -8.69
N THR A 388 -4.67 -12.48 -8.53
CA THR A 388 -5.69 -13.26 -9.22
C THR A 388 -6.56 -14.02 -8.23
N THR A 389 -7.66 -14.59 -8.69
CA THR A 389 -8.50 -15.45 -7.86
C THR A 389 -7.81 -16.76 -7.45
N ALA A 390 -6.78 -17.19 -8.18
CA ALA A 390 -5.98 -18.37 -7.80
C ALA A 390 -5.15 -18.12 -6.54
N ASP A 391 -4.61 -16.90 -6.38
CA ASP A 391 -3.86 -16.52 -5.17
C ASP A 391 -4.71 -16.64 -3.89
N LEU A 392 -6.03 -16.42 -3.98
CA LEU A 392 -6.94 -16.54 -2.85
C LEU A 392 -7.01 -17.97 -2.29
N ALA A 393 -6.98 -18.98 -3.16
CA ALA A 393 -7.06 -20.38 -2.74
C ALA A 393 -5.77 -20.80 -2.01
N GLU A 394 -4.62 -20.42 -2.53
CA GLU A 394 -3.31 -20.70 -1.95
C GLU A 394 -3.14 -20.01 -0.59
N LEU A 395 -3.38 -18.69 -0.56
CA LEU A 395 -3.29 -17.90 0.66
C LEU A 395 -4.29 -18.36 1.73
N GLY A 396 -5.50 -18.72 1.35
CA GLY A 396 -6.51 -19.21 2.28
C GLY A 396 -6.09 -20.50 3.00
N GLY A 397 -5.38 -21.40 2.33
CA GLY A 397 -4.77 -22.60 2.94
C GLY A 397 -3.69 -22.23 3.95
N LEU A 398 -2.77 -21.36 3.56
CA LEU A 398 -1.69 -20.86 4.42
C LEU A 398 -2.23 -20.12 5.66
N GLN A 399 -3.21 -19.23 5.48
CA GLN A 399 -3.83 -18.46 6.56
C GLN A 399 -4.48 -19.34 7.63
N ARG A 400 -5.17 -20.42 7.21
CA ARG A 400 -5.74 -21.40 8.15
C ARG A 400 -4.66 -22.13 8.92
N ALA A 401 -3.59 -22.58 8.26
CA ALA A 401 -2.49 -23.27 8.89
C ALA A 401 -1.77 -22.36 9.91
N LEU A 402 -1.50 -21.11 9.57
CA LEU A 402 -0.92 -20.13 10.49
C LEU A 402 -1.82 -19.88 11.71
N LEU A 403 -3.14 -19.72 11.50
CA LEU A 403 -4.06 -19.50 12.62
C LEU A 403 -4.13 -20.73 13.55
N VAL A 404 -4.09 -21.95 13.01
CA VAL A 404 -4.02 -23.18 13.82
C VAL A 404 -2.74 -23.21 14.65
N SER A 405 -1.58 -22.97 14.02
CA SER A 405 -0.29 -22.91 14.69
C SER A 405 -0.27 -21.85 15.80
N ALA A 406 -0.82 -20.66 15.53
CA ALA A 406 -0.91 -19.59 16.52
C ALA A 406 -1.74 -19.98 17.74
N ILE A 407 -2.86 -20.69 17.54
CA ILE A 407 -3.67 -21.19 18.64
C ILE A 407 -2.89 -22.23 19.46
N GLU A 408 -2.14 -23.14 18.81
CA GLU A 408 -1.31 -24.10 19.53
C GLU A 408 -0.17 -23.45 20.30
N ALA A 409 0.49 -22.46 19.72
CA ALA A 409 1.56 -21.69 20.38
C ALA A 409 1.07 -20.85 21.56
N THR A 410 -0.22 -20.52 21.60
CA THR A 410 -0.83 -19.72 22.69
C THR A 410 -1.14 -20.62 23.89
N ARG A 411 -0.81 -20.13 25.10
CA ARG A 411 -1.17 -20.86 26.34
C ARG A 411 -2.69 -20.79 26.65
N PRO A 412 -3.22 -21.68 27.49
CA PRO A 412 -4.57 -21.52 28.02
C PRO A 412 -4.77 -20.14 28.70
N GLY A 413 -5.87 -19.47 28.40
CA GLY A 413 -6.18 -18.12 28.85
C GLY A 413 -5.46 -17.00 28.09
N GLY A 414 -4.55 -17.34 27.16
CA GLY A 414 -3.90 -16.41 26.25
C GLY A 414 -4.80 -16.00 25.07
N VAL A 415 -4.33 -15.05 24.25
CA VAL A 415 -5.10 -14.51 23.13
C VAL A 415 -4.34 -14.62 21.82
N VAL A 416 -5.09 -14.90 20.75
CA VAL A 416 -4.63 -14.85 19.36
C VAL A 416 -5.37 -13.74 18.63
N ALA A 417 -4.63 -12.85 18.00
CA ALA A 417 -5.12 -11.83 17.09
C ALA A 417 -4.83 -12.23 15.65
N TYR A 418 -5.86 -12.61 14.92
CA TYR A 418 -5.75 -12.88 13.47
C TYR A 418 -6.10 -11.62 12.70
N ALA A 419 -5.18 -11.15 11.89
CA ALA A 419 -5.31 -9.91 11.14
C ALA A 419 -4.93 -10.07 9.68
N THR A 420 -5.55 -9.26 8.80
CA THR A 420 -5.16 -9.11 7.39
C THR A 420 -5.35 -7.67 6.94
N CYS A 421 -4.54 -7.23 5.96
CA CYS A 421 -4.80 -6.00 5.20
C CYS A 421 -5.62 -6.30 3.94
N SER A 422 -6.65 -7.12 4.07
CA SER A 422 -7.61 -7.47 3.01
C SER A 422 -8.99 -7.60 3.62
N PRO A 423 -10.05 -7.00 3.02
CA PRO A 423 -11.42 -7.19 3.48
C PRO A 423 -12.08 -8.46 2.88
N HIS A 424 -11.37 -9.20 2.00
CA HIS A 424 -11.93 -10.35 1.30
C HIS A 424 -12.44 -11.43 2.27
N LEU A 425 -13.70 -11.85 2.15
CA LEU A 425 -14.32 -12.81 3.09
C LEU A 425 -13.55 -14.13 3.20
N GLY A 426 -12.96 -14.60 2.09
CA GLY A 426 -12.13 -15.81 2.04
C GLY A 426 -10.82 -15.71 2.81
N GLU A 427 -10.35 -14.50 3.10
CA GLU A 427 -9.13 -14.22 3.86
C GLU A 427 -9.41 -13.73 5.29
N THR A 428 -10.69 -13.52 5.64
CA THR A 428 -11.13 -12.95 6.90
C THR A 428 -12.08 -13.90 7.62
N ARG A 429 -13.39 -13.63 7.57
CA ARG A 429 -14.43 -14.36 8.30
C ARG A 429 -14.43 -15.86 8.02
N PHE A 430 -14.16 -16.27 6.78
CA PHE A 430 -14.18 -17.70 6.43
C PHE A 430 -12.96 -18.45 6.99
N VAL A 431 -11.77 -17.83 7.03
CA VAL A 431 -10.58 -18.41 7.66
C VAL A 431 -10.86 -18.65 9.14
N VAL A 432 -11.31 -17.63 9.86
CA VAL A 432 -11.62 -17.71 11.29
C VAL A 432 -12.72 -18.73 11.55
N GLY A 433 -13.84 -18.65 10.81
CA GLY A 433 -14.95 -19.56 10.95
C GLY A 433 -14.58 -21.03 10.70
N ASP A 434 -13.74 -21.29 9.68
CA ASP A 434 -13.30 -22.66 9.33
C ASP A 434 -12.38 -23.29 10.39
N VAL A 435 -11.57 -22.47 11.07
CA VAL A 435 -10.69 -22.93 12.15
C VAL A 435 -11.50 -23.11 13.45
N VAL A 436 -12.24 -22.08 13.85
CA VAL A 436 -12.96 -22.07 15.14
C VAL A 436 -14.03 -23.17 15.23
N LYS A 437 -14.78 -23.44 14.13
CA LYS A 437 -15.82 -24.48 14.14
C LYS A 437 -15.30 -25.89 14.43
N LYS A 438 -14.00 -26.13 14.29
CA LYS A 438 -13.34 -27.42 14.55
C LYS A 438 -12.74 -27.50 15.96
N ARG A 439 -12.87 -26.46 16.77
CA ARG A 439 -12.20 -26.29 18.05
C ARG A 439 -13.21 -26.05 19.17
N GLN A 440 -13.07 -26.74 20.29
CA GLN A 440 -13.85 -26.52 21.49
C GLN A 440 -13.10 -25.69 22.54
N ASP A 441 -11.80 -25.55 22.35
CA ASP A 441 -10.87 -24.83 23.24
C ASP A 441 -10.62 -23.38 22.82
N VAL A 442 -11.45 -22.82 21.93
CA VAL A 442 -11.28 -21.45 21.44
C VAL A 442 -12.59 -20.68 21.52
N THR A 443 -12.55 -19.49 22.09
CA THR A 443 -13.66 -18.55 22.15
C THR A 443 -13.35 -17.30 21.34
N VAL A 444 -14.28 -16.87 20.48
CA VAL A 444 -14.19 -15.61 19.78
C VAL A 444 -14.56 -14.46 20.71
N LEU A 445 -13.69 -13.48 20.86
CA LEU A 445 -13.91 -12.28 21.68
C LEU A 445 -14.42 -11.13 20.82
N ASP A 446 -15.21 -10.24 21.39
CA ASP A 446 -15.57 -8.98 20.73
C ASP A 446 -14.36 -8.01 20.74
N ALA A 447 -13.76 -7.78 19.58
CA ALA A 447 -12.60 -6.93 19.43
C ALA A 447 -12.96 -5.43 19.33
N ARG A 448 -14.22 -5.09 19.04
CA ARG A 448 -14.66 -3.71 18.77
C ARG A 448 -14.43 -2.73 19.92
N PRO A 449 -14.66 -3.09 21.20
CA PRO A 449 -14.40 -2.19 22.33
C PRO A 449 -12.92 -1.78 22.49
N LEU A 450 -11.99 -2.54 21.87
CA LEU A 450 -10.55 -2.25 21.94
C LEU A 450 -10.12 -1.17 20.94
N PHE A 451 -11.00 -0.83 19.98
CA PHE A 451 -10.75 0.22 18.99
C PHE A 451 -11.31 1.55 19.47
N THR A 452 -10.42 2.38 20.01
CA THR A 452 -10.75 3.74 20.42
C THR A 452 -9.94 4.74 19.62
N ASP A 453 -10.52 5.90 19.35
CA ASP A 453 -9.88 7.00 18.65
C ASP A 453 -8.84 7.74 19.53
N ALA A 454 -8.24 8.79 19.00
CA ALA A 454 -7.22 9.58 19.70
C ALA A 454 -7.75 10.31 20.96
N GLN A 455 -9.06 10.44 21.12
CA GLN A 455 -9.75 11.02 22.26
C GLN A 455 -10.25 9.94 23.26
N GLY A 456 -10.08 8.65 22.92
CA GLY A 456 -10.57 7.52 23.70
C GLY A 456 -12.03 7.14 23.45
N ALA A 457 -12.68 7.77 22.46
CA ALA A 457 -14.04 7.40 22.05
C ALA A 457 -14.02 6.14 21.19
N PRO A 458 -15.08 5.31 21.22
CA PRO A 458 -15.18 4.14 20.34
C PRO A 458 -15.11 4.53 18.88
N VAL A 459 -14.30 3.82 18.08
CA VAL A 459 -14.27 3.99 16.62
C VAL A 459 -15.60 3.47 16.04
N PRO A 460 -16.33 4.27 15.27
CA PRO A 460 -17.62 3.85 14.72
C PRO A 460 -17.46 2.95 13.49
N HIS A 461 -18.55 2.31 13.05
CA HIS A 461 -18.66 1.58 11.79
C HIS A 461 -17.63 0.45 11.58
N LEU A 462 -17.32 -0.28 12.65
CA LEU A 462 -16.35 -1.39 12.63
C LEU A 462 -16.88 -2.70 12.02
N GLY A 463 -18.13 -2.70 11.55
CA GLY A 463 -18.82 -3.88 11.02
C GLY A 463 -19.70 -4.58 12.07
N GLU A 464 -20.30 -5.71 11.66
CA GLU A 464 -21.17 -6.52 12.49
C GLU A 464 -20.45 -7.72 13.12
N GLY A 465 -20.94 -8.12 14.32
CA GLY A 465 -20.41 -9.26 15.07
C GLY A 465 -19.14 -8.91 15.83
N PRO A 466 -18.36 -9.90 16.31
CA PRO A 466 -17.24 -9.69 17.19
C PRO A 466 -15.96 -9.23 16.48
N PHE A 467 -15.96 -9.19 15.15
CA PHE A 467 -14.79 -8.83 14.37
C PHE A 467 -14.74 -7.34 14.09
N VAL A 468 -13.57 -6.84 13.79
CA VAL A 468 -13.34 -5.47 13.30
C VAL A 468 -12.96 -5.49 11.83
N GLN A 469 -13.60 -4.62 11.05
CA GLN A 469 -13.20 -4.31 9.69
C GLN A 469 -13.12 -2.80 9.51
N LEU A 470 -11.92 -2.28 9.25
CA LEU A 470 -11.70 -0.89 8.87
C LEU A 470 -11.82 -0.72 7.36
N TRP A 471 -12.22 0.48 6.92
CA TRP A 471 -12.48 0.78 5.51
C TRP A 471 -11.85 2.10 5.06
N PRO A 472 -11.24 2.17 3.87
CA PRO A 472 -10.64 3.40 3.34
C PRO A 472 -11.62 4.58 3.22
N HIS A 473 -12.84 4.34 2.75
CA HIS A 473 -13.85 5.37 2.53
C HIS A 473 -14.56 5.83 3.82
N VAL A 474 -14.47 5.04 4.89
CA VAL A 474 -15.10 5.36 6.19
C VAL A 474 -14.06 5.91 7.17
N HIS A 475 -12.94 5.22 7.34
CA HIS A 475 -11.95 5.50 8.37
C HIS A 475 -10.71 6.24 7.85
N GLY A 476 -10.53 6.32 6.52
CA GLY A 476 -9.30 6.90 5.94
C GLY A 476 -8.06 6.04 6.12
N THR A 477 -8.19 4.79 6.56
CA THR A 477 -7.10 3.82 6.78
C THR A 477 -7.04 2.78 5.66
N ASP A 478 -6.06 1.89 5.70
CA ASP A 478 -6.12 0.64 4.94
C ASP A 478 -7.28 -0.22 5.49
N ALA A 479 -7.86 -1.08 4.64
CA ALA A 479 -8.93 -1.98 5.07
C ALA A 479 -8.33 -3.13 5.90
N MET A 480 -8.18 -2.89 7.20
CA MET A 480 -7.66 -3.87 8.14
C MET A 480 -8.78 -4.69 8.77
N PHE A 481 -8.60 -6.01 8.79
CA PHE A 481 -9.47 -6.94 9.54
C PHE A 481 -8.78 -7.41 10.81
N LEU A 482 -9.56 -7.59 11.89
CA LEU A 482 -9.11 -8.22 13.13
C LEU A 482 -10.19 -9.17 13.67
N ALA A 483 -9.77 -10.39 13.98
CA ALA A 483 -10.48 -11.32 14.87
C ALA A 483 -9.62 -11.60 16.10
N LEU A 484 -10.23 -11.53 17.28
CA LEU A 484 -9.57 -11.83 18.55
C LEU A 484 -10.13 -13.12 19.12
N LEU A 485 -9.25 -14.07 19.44
CA LEU A 485 -9.58 -15.39 19.95
C LEU A 485 -8.92 -15.60 21.30
N ARG A 486 -9.62 -16.26 22.24
CA ARG A 486 -9.04 -16.72 23.51
C ARG A 486 -8.94 -18.24 23.49
N LYS A 487 -7.78 -18.77 23.86
CA LYS A 487 -7.59 -20.20 24.09
C LYS A 487 -8.08 -20.56 25.50
N GLY A 488 -8.91 -21.60 25.59
CA GLY A 488 -9.45 -22.12 26.86
C GLY A 488 -8.50 -23.06 27.59
#